data_b155c8fa4ea155241e4834ea7e4806d4
#
_entry.id   b155c8fa4ea155241e4834ea7e4806d4
#
_cell.length_a   1.000
_cell.length_b   1.000
_cell.length_c   1.000
_cell.angle_alpha   90.00
_cell.angle_beta   90.00
_cell.angle_gamma   90.00
#
_symmetry.space_group_name_H-M   'P 1'
#
loop_
_entity.id
_entity.type
_entity.pdbx_description
1 polymer ?
#
loop_
_entity_poly.entity_id
_entity_poly.type
_entity_poly.pdbx_seq_one_letter_code
_entity_poly.pdbx_strand_id
1 'polypeptide(L)'
;DKVSPLVDLGLYSITFSNDLKRDLASLNEFHSFLNDISGKNLRYFLEVFNPQIDIGIDKENLPGYVNDCIVRSLAGLTREDRPLFLKMPFNGPKAMEEICQYDPGNLIVGVLGGGIGTTRDTFELIRQSEKYGARVALFGRKILFAEVPKLIVTMMRAVVQGELSTMDA
;
A
#
# COMPACT_ATOMS: atom_id res chain seq x y z
N ASP A 1 31.44 4.92 -18.06
CA ASP A 1 30.69 3.75 -17.53
C ASP A 1 29.73 4.25 -16.45
N LYS A 2 28.44 4.38 -16.79
CA LYS A 2 27.40 4.65 -15.80
C LYS A 2 27.18 3.36 -15.02
N VAL A 3 27.73 3.29 -13.82
CA VAL A 3 27.38 2.21 -12.89
C VAL A 3 25.87 2.32 -12.67
N SER A 4 25.14 1.28 -13.04
CA SER A 4 23.70 1.19 -12.73
C SER A 4 23.53 1.27 -11.22
N PRO A 5 22.64 2.12 -10.69
CA PRO A 5 22.46 2.20 -9.24
C PRO A 5 22.04 0.84 -8.72
N LEU A 6 22.60 0.42 -7.59
CA LEU A 6 22.24 -0.84 -6.92
C LEU A 6 20.78 -0.86 -6.45
N VAL A 7 20.17 0.32 -6.31
CA VAL A 7 18.78 0.52 -5.90
C VAL A 7 18.11 1.47 -6.89
N ASP A 8 17.01 1.03 -7.49
CA ASP A 8 16.21 1.79 -8.44
C ASP A 8 14.76 2.01 -7.97
N LEU A 9 14.42 1.55 -6.76
CA LEU A 9 13.10 1.66 -6.16
C LEU A 9 13.20 2.19 -4.73
N GLY A 10 12.60 3.36 -4.50
CA GLY A 10 12.47 3.98 -3.19
C GLY A 10 11.09 3.76 -2.56
N LEU A 11 10.98 4.12 -1.31
CA LEU A 11 9.72 4.18 -0.56
C LEU A 11 9.49 5.62 -0.10
N TYR A 12 8.29 6.14 -0.33
CA TYR A 12 7.78 7.33 0.35
C TYR A 12 6.56 6.99 1.18
N SER A 13 6.53 7.42 2.44
CA SER A 13 5.41 7.15 3.34
C SER A 13 4.69 8.44 3.71
N ILE A 14 3.36 8.40 3.75
CA ILE A 14 2.52 9.52 4.18
C ILE A 14 1.39 9.03 5.09
N THR A 15 1.00 9.87 6.04
CA THR A 15 -0.18 9.67 6.89
C THR A 15 -0.96 10.96 6.96
N PHE A 16 -2.24 10.91 6.67
CA PHE A 16 -3.13 12.08 6.74
C PHE A 16 -3.77 12.16 8.12
N SER A 17 -3.77 13.36 8.69
CA SER A 17 -4.15 13.60 10.09
C SER A 17 -5.43 14.42 10.25
N ASN A 18 -6.08 14.79 9.15
CA ASN A 18 -7.22 15.71 9.13
C ASN A 18 -6.89 17.07 9.78
N ASP A 19 -5.62 17.44 9.81
CA ASP A 19 -5.12 18.74 10.24
C ASP A 19 -4.53 19.46 9.02
N LEU A 20 -5.17 20.55 8.61
CA LEU A 20 -4.79 21.26 7.39
C LEU A 20 -3.31 21.63 7.34
N LYS A 21 -2.75 22.12 8.45
CA LYS A 21 -1.35 22.57 8.49
C LYS A 21 -0.39 21.39 8.35
N ARG A 22 -0.66 20.28 9.05
CA ARG A 22 0.17 19.08 9.01
C ARG A 22 0.08 18.39 7.66
N ASP A 23 -1.14 18.23 7.16
CA ASP A 23 -1.36 17.52 5.90
C ASP A 23 -0.79 18.32 4.72
N LEU A 24 -0.91 19.66 4.74
CA LEU A 24 -0.27 20.52 3.75
C LEU A 24 1.26 20.43 3.81
N ALA A 25 1.85 20.43 5.02
CA ALA A 25 3.28 20.23 5.17
C ALA A 25 3.74 18.88 4.61
N SER A 26 3.02 17.79 4.91
CA SER A 26 3.31 16.45 4.39
C SER A 26 3.22 16.38 2.86
N LEU A 27 2.25 17.05 2.27
CA LEU A 27 2.12 17.12 0.81
C LEU A 27 3.25 17.94 0.17
N ASN A 28 3.67 19.05 0.79
CA ASN A 28 4.82 19.83 0.31
C ASN A 28 6.11 19.00 0.34
N GLU A 29 6.35 18.23 1.41
CA GLU A 29 7.49 17.33 1.49
C GLU A 29 7.40 16.21 0.43
N PHE A 30 6.20 15.69 0.16
CA PHE A 30 6.00 14.73 -0.92
C PHE A 30 6.36 15.34 -2.28
N HIS A 31 5.93 16.57 -2.56
CA HIS A 31 6.29 17.28 -3.79
C HIS A 31 7.80 17.55 -3.87
N SER A 32 8.44 17.90 -2.75
CA SER A 32 9.91 18.06 -2.69
C SER A 32 10.62 16.75 -3.02
N PHE A 33 10.15 15.63 -2.48
CA PHE A 33 10.67 14.30 -2.81
C PHE A 33 10.54 13.99 -4.31
N LEU A 34 9.39 14.28 -4.93
CA LEU A 34 9.19 14.08 -6.37
C LEU A 34 10.16 14.90 -7.21
N ASN A 35 10.38 16.16 -6.83
CA ASN A 35 11.37 17.01 -7.48
C ASN A 35 12.80 16.45 -7.33
N ASP A 36 13.13 15.93 -6.16
CA ASP A 36 14.45 15.35 -5.87
C ASP A 36 14.74 14.10 -6.69
N ILE A 37 13.75 13.28 -6.98
CA ILE A 37 13.91 12.06 -7.78
C ILE A 37 13.74 12.29 -9.29
N SER A 38 13.16 13.43 -9.68
CA SER A 38 12.92 13.80 -11.07
C SER A 38 14.23 13.76 -11.88
N GLY A 39 14.17 13.13 -13.04
CA GLY A 39 15.35 12.95 -13.91
C GLY A 39 16.40 11.96 -13.39
N LYS A 40 16.20 11.35 -12.23
CA LYS A 40 17.03 10.26 -11.70
C LYS A 40 16.41 8.92 -12.10
N ASN A 41 17.24 7.91 -12.25
CA ASN A 41 16.77 6.53 -12.51
C ASN A 41 16.31 5.88 -11.20
N LEU A 42 15.39 6.54 -10.49
CA LEU A 42 14.80 6.07 -9.25
C LEU A 42 13.28 6.15 -9.35
N ARG A 43 12.63 5.02 -9.24
CA ARG A 43 11.19 4.91 -9.08
C ARG A 43 10.84 4.81 -7.61
N TYR A 44 9.58 4.97 -7.27
CA TYR A 44 9.13 4.83 -5.89
C TYR A 44 7.78 4.12 -5.80
N PHE A 45 7.47 3.63 -4.62
CA PHE A 45 6.13 3.28 -4.24
C PHE A 45 5.65 4.16 -3.08
N LEU A 46 4.37 4.47 -3.09
CA LEU A 46 3.74 5.30 -2.06
C LEU A 46 3.11 4.41 -1.01
N GLU A 47 3.56 4.55 0.24
CA GLU A 47 2.95 3.89 1.39
C GLU A 47 2.06 4.87 2.13
N VAL A 48 0.79 4.53 2.31
CA VAL A 48 -0.16 5.33 3.08
C VAL A 48 -0.61 4.54 4.30
N PHE A 49 -0.43 5.12 5.48
CA PHE A 49 -0.88 4.53 6.73
C PHE A 49 -2.20 5.14 7.18
N ASN A 50 -3.01 4.34 7.87
CA ASN A 50 -4.10 4.90 8.66
C ASN A 50 -3.53 5.70 9.83
N PRO A 51 -4.17 6.82 10.21
CA PRO A 51 -3.78 7.58 11.39
C PRO A 51 -3.84 6.69 12.64
N GLN A 52 -2.84 6.82 13.50
CA GLN A 52 -2.74 6.07 14.77
C GLN A 52 -3.32 6.84 15.95
N ILE A 53 -3.76 8.06 15.72
CA ILE A 53 -4.40 8.94 16.69
C ILE A 53 -5.84 9.23 16.26
N ASP A 54 -6.66 9.69 17.18
CA ASP A 54 -7.97 10.22 16.85
C ASP A 54 -7.82 11.51 16.02
N ILE A 55 -8.39 11.51 14.84
CA ILE A 55 -8.37 12.65 13.90
C ILE A 55 -9.76 13.30 13.73
N GLY A 56 -10.72 12.97 14.61
CA GLY A 56 -12.08 13.51 14.57
C GLY A 56 -12.90 12.97 13.39
N ILE A 57 -12.56 11.81 12.86
CA ILE A 57 -13.33 11.11 11.81
C ILE A 57 -13.79 9.77 12.37
N ASP A 58 -15.09 9.50 12.26
CA ASP A 58 -15.67 8.24 12.70
C ASP A 58 -15.04 7.05 11.98
N LYS A 59 -14.90 5.94 12.67
CA LYS A 59 -14.27 4.70 12.14
C LYS A 59 -14.92 4.22 10.84
N GLU A 60 -16.22 4.43 10.67
CA GLU A 60 -16.95 4.05 9.46
C GLU A 60 -16.57 4.91 8.26
N ASN A 61 -16.22 6.17 8.48
CA ASN A 61 -15.85 7.15 7.45
C ASN A 61 -14.35 7.17 7.15
N LEU A 62 -13.52 6.62 8.06
CA LEU A 62 -12.07 6.62 7.92
C LEU A 62 -11.58 5.98 6.60
N PRO A 63 -12.11 4.82 6.15
CA PRO A 63 -11.71 4.22 4.88
C PRO A 63 -11.89 5.16 3.67
N GLY A 64 -13.06 5.80 3.57
CA GLY A 64 -13.36 6.77 2.50
C GLY A 64 -12.47 8.01 2.58
N TYR A 65 -12.25 8.55 3.78
CA TYR A 65 -11.34 9.67 3.98
C TYR A 65 -9.91 9.36 3.50
N VAL A 66 -9.38 8.19 3.84
CA VAL A 66 -8.03 7.78 3.40
C VAL A 66 -7.98 7.65 1.88
N ASN A 67 -8.98 7.03 1.26
CA ASN A 67 -9.07 6.93 -0.19
C ASN A 67 -9.12 8.30 -0.86
N ASP A 68 -9.96 9.22 -0.36
CA ASP A 68 -10.06 10.60 -0.87
C ASP A 68 -8.71 11.33 -0.80
N CYS A 69 -8.00 11.20 0.30
CA CYS A 69 -6.68 11.80 0.46
C CYS A 69 -5.66 11.23 -0.54
N ILE A 70 -5.68 9.91 -0.76
CA ILE A 70 -4.82 9.25 -1.75
C ILE A 70 -5.15 9.77 -3.16
N VAL A 71 -6.42 9.74 -3.55
CA VAL A 71 -6.86 10.18 -4.87
C VAL A 71 -6.47 11.64 -5.14
N ARG A 72 -6.71 12.53 -4.17
CA ARG A 72 -6.32 13.94 -4.28
C ARG A 72 -4.80 14.13 -4.43
N SER A 73 -4.01 13.34 -3.70
CA SER A 73 -2.55 13.40 -3.78
C SER A 73 -2.02 12.93 -5.14
N LEU A 74 -2.70 11.97 -5.77
CA LEU A 74 -2.30 11.42 -7.07
C LEU A 74 -2.88 12.17 -8.26
N ALA A 75 -4.00 12.89 -8.09
CA ALA A 75 -4.72 13.54 -9.20
C ALA A 75 -3.91 14.60 -9.94
N GLY A 76 -2.98 15.29 -9.24
CA GLY A 76 -2.12 16.31 -9.83
C GLY A 76 -0.82 15.78 -10.43
N LEU A 77 -0.54 14.48 -10.33
CA LEU A 77 0.70 13.88 -10.80
C LEU A 77 0.64 13.51 -12.27
N THR A 78 1.72 13.77 -13.00
CA THR A 78 1.90 13.24 -14.35
C THR A 78 2.08 11.72 -14.29
N ARG A 79 1.99 11.05 -15.42
CA ARG A 79 2.21 9.61 -15.49
C ARG A 79 3.60 9.19 -15.03
N GLU A 80 4.59 10.04 -15.29
CA GLU A 80 6.01 9.81 -14.95
C GLU A 80 6.26 9.98 -13.44
N ASP A 81 5.51 10.88 -12.80
CA ASP A 81 5.63 11.18 -11.37
C ASP A 81 4.80 10.24 -10.48
N ARG A 82 3.97 9.37 -11.07
CA ARG A 82 3.15 8.43 -10.29
C ARG A 82 3.97 7.33 -9.65
N PRO A 83 3.56 6.88 -8.45
CA PRO A 83 4.21 5.73 -7.82
C PRO A 83 4.05 4.48 -8.69
N LEU A 84 5.04 3.60 -8.67
CA LEU A 84 4.97 2.30 -9.32
C LEU A 84 3.81 1.46 -8.80
N PHE A 85 3.56 1.54 -7.50
CA PHE A 85 2.40 0.98 -6.84
C PHE A 85 2.09 1.74 -5.55
N LEU A 86 0.86 1.61 -5.10
CA LEU A 86 0.39 2.08 -3.79
C LEU A 86 0.48 0.93 -2.79
N LYS A 87 0.92 1.21 -1.57
CA LYS A 87 0.92 0.28 -0.44
C LYS A 87 0.07 0.86 0.68
N MET A 88 -1.02 0.19 1.05
CA MET A 88 -1.97 0.70 2.04
C MET A 88 -2.60 -0.39 2.90
N PRO A 89 -3.24 -0.05 4.03
CA PRO A 89 -4.02 -1.00 4.81
C PRO A 89 -5.24 -1.51 4.03
N PHE A 90 -5.66 -2.74 4.34
CA PHE A 90 -6.97 -3.22 3.90
C PHE A 90 -8.06 -2.59 4.79
N ASN A 91 -8.66 -1.54 4.31
CA ASN A 91 -9.71 -0.78 5.01
C ASN A 91 -11.14 -1.30 4.72
N GLY A 92 -11.24 -2.59 4.44
CA GLY A 92 -12.47 -3.29 4.10
C GLY A 92 -12.72 -3.41 2.59
N PRO A 93 -13.66 -4.28 2.22
CA PRO A 93 -13.95 -4.63 0.84
C PRO A 93 -14.25 -3.43 -0.06
N LYS A 94 -15.21 -2.61 0.35
CA LYS A 94 -15.67 -1.45 -0.41
C LYS A 94 -14.55 -0.45 -0.69
N ALA A 95 -13.78 -0.10 0.34
CA ALA A 95 -12.70 0.87 0.20
C ALA A 95 -11.55 0.32 -0.67
N MET A 96 -11.24 -0.97 -0.56
CA MET A 96 -10.23 -1.60 -1.42
C MET A 96 -10.67 -1.62 -2.88
N GLU A 97 -11.90 -2.02 -3.15
CA GLU A 97 -12.46 -2.04 -4.50
C GLU A 97 -12.48 -0.63 -5.13
N GLU A 98 -12.92 0.36 -4.38
CA GLU A 98 -12.97 1.76 -4.81
C GLU A 98 -11.59 2.28 -5.25
N ILE A 99 -10.57 2.12 -4.41
CA ILE A 99 -9.22 2.61 -4.76
C ILE A 99 -8.59 1.83 -5.92
N CYS A 100 -8.85 0.52 -6.02
CA CYS A 100 -8.39 -0.30 -7.14
C CYS A 100 -9.05 0.08 -8.47
N GLN A 101 -10.28 0.61 -8.43
CA GLN A 101 -11.03 1.05 -9.62
C GLN A 101 -10.74 2.50 -10.01
N TYR A 102 -10.06 3.28 -9.16
CA TYR A 102 -9.76 4.68 -9.44
C TYR A 102 -8.94 4.87 -10.72
N ASP A 103 -7.87 4.11 -10.90
CA ASP A 103 -7.05 4.16 -12.11
C ASP A 103 -6.44 2.77 -12.40
N PRO A 104 -7.28 1.80 -12.81
CA PRO A 104 -6.88 0.39 -12.89
C PRO A 104 -5.82 0.12 -13.96
N GLY A 105 -5.62 1.04 -14.91
CA GLY A 105 -4.62 0.93 -15.96
C GLY A 105 -3.23 1.43 -15.55
N ASN A 106 -3.13 2.27 -14.52
CA ASN A 106 -1.87 2.93 -14.15
C ASN A 106 -1.53 2.83 -12.67
N LEU A 107 -2.48 2.51 -11.78
CA LEU A 107 -2.24 2.37 -10.36
C LEU A 107 -2.36 0.91 -9.92
N ILE A 108 -1.25 0.32 -9.54
CA ILE A 108 -1.23 -0.99 -8.88
C ILE A 108 -1.45 -0.77 -7.40
N VAL A 109 -2.47 -1.39 -6.82
CA VAL A 109 -2.72 -1.32 -5.38
C VAL A 109 -2.17 -2.55 -4.70
N GLY A 110 -1.38 -2.32 -3.65
CA GLY A 110 -0.82 -3.31 -2.78
C GLY A 110 -1.32 -3.17 -1.35
N VAL A 111 -1.47 -4.29 -0.66
CA VAL A 111 -1.83 -4.31 0.75
C VAL A 111 -0.57 -4.41 1.62
N LEU A 112 -0.51 -3.59 2.66
CA LEU A 112 0.52 -3.74 3.69
C LEU A 112 0.19 -4.91 4.63
N GLY A 113 1.21 -5.58 5.12
CA GLY A 113 1.07 -6.62 6.12
C GLY A 113 0.35 -6.08 7.34
N GLY A 114 -0.72 -6.76 7.74
CA GLY A 114 -1.49 -6.43 8.91
C GLY A 114 -0.63 -6.42 10.19
N GLY A 115 -1.20 -5.88 11.25
CA GLY A 115 -0.58 -5.84 12.57
C GLY A 115 -0.43 -7.22 13.22
N ILE A 116 -0.64 -7.28 14.52
CA ILE A 116 -0.65 -8.51 15.30
C ILE A 116 -1.81 -9.39 14.82
N GLY A 117 -1.53 -10.66 14.55
CA GLY A 117 -2.51 -11.63 14.10
C GLY A 117 -1.85 -12.98 13.81
N THR A 118 -2.67 -14.01 13.62
CA THR A 118 -2.21 -15.37 13.29
C THR A 118 -1.76 -15.46 11.84
N THR A 119 -1.16 -16.60 11.47
CA THR A 119 -0.83 -16.91 10.08
C THR A 119 -2.11 -16.98 9.22
N ARG A 120 -3.17 -17.57 9.76
CA ARG A 120 -4.49 -17.61 9.12
C ARG A 120 -5.05 -16.22 8.84
N ASP A 121 -4.94 -15.27 9.78
CA ASP A 121 -5.38 -13.88 9.56
C ASP A 121 -4.61 -13.23 8.42
N THR A 122 -3.34 -13.60 8.28
CA THR A 122 -2.49 -13.12 7.17
C THR A 122 -2.97 -13.68 5.83
N PHE A 123 -3.29 -14.97 5.75
CA PHE A 123 -3.83 -15.58 4.54
C PHE A 123 -5.20 -15.01 4.18
N GLU A 124 -6.07 -14.81 5.16
CA GLU A 124 -7.38 -14.20 4.93
C GLU A 124 -7.25 -12.75 4.44
N LEU A 125 -6.33 -11.97 5.01
CA LEU A 125 -6.04 -10.61 4.55
C LEU A 125 -5.62 -10.59 3.08
N ILE A 126 -4.71 -11.47 2.68
CA ILE A 126 -4.24 -11.55 1.29
C ILE A 126 -5.38 -11.95 0.35
N ARG A 127 -6.15 -12.98 0.72
CA ARG A 127 -7.29 -13.47 -0.05
C ARG A 127 -8.35 -12.37 -0.25
N GLN A 128 -8.70 -11.66 0.82
CA GLN A 128 -9.66 -10.57 0.74
C GLN A 128 -9.12 -9.41 -0.11
N SER A 129 -7.87 -9.04 0.09
CA SER A 129 -7.26 -7.94 -0.66
C SER A 129 -7.23 -8.23 -2.16
N GLU A 130 -6.83 -9.42 -2.56
CA GLU A 130 -6.81 -9.86 -3.96
C GLU A 130 -8.22 -9.88 -4.55
N LYS A 131 -9.18 -10.46 -3.83
CA LYS A 131 -10.58 -10.52 -4.26
C LYS A 131 -11.15 -9.14 -4.60
N TYR A 132 -10.75 -8.09 -3.89
CA TYR A 132 -11.21 -6.72 -4.10
C TYR A 132 -10.22 -5.84 -4.89
N GLY A 133 -9.31 -6.47 -5.63
CA GLY A 133 -8.54 -5.82 -6.69
C GLY A 133 -7.08 -5.52 -6.39
N ALA A 134 -6.60 -5.75 -5.15
CA ALA A 134 -5.17 -5.60 -4.86
C ALA A 134 -4.35 -6.63 -5.65
N ARG A 135 -3.16 -6.22 -6.09
CA ARG A 135 -2.26 -7.06 -6.92
C ARG A 135 -0.93 -7.35 -6.27
N VAL A 136 -0.60 -6.66 -5.17
CA VAL A 136 0.67 -6.81 -4.45
C VAL A 136 0.40 -6.98 -2.96
N ALA A 137 1.09 -7.91 -2.34
CA ALA A 137 1.10 -8.09 -0.90
C ALA A 137 2.52 -7.84 -0.36
N LEU A 138 2.66 -6.87 0.55
CA LEU A 138 3.94 -6.38 1.04
C LEU A 138 4.07 -6.69 2.53
N PHE A 139 4.57 -7.88 2.81
CA PHE A 139 4.75 -8.40 4.16
C PHE A 139 6.23 -8.46 4.51
N GLY A 140 6.64 -7.74 5.53
CA GLY A 140 8.01 -7.82 6.07
C GLY A 140 8.08 -8.83 7.21
N ARG A 141 7.68 -8.40 8.40
CA ARG A 141 7.83 -9.17 9.65
C ARG A 141 7.17 -10.54 9.63
N LYS A 142 5.99 -10.67 9.01
CA LYS A 142 5.27 -11.96 8.91
C LYS A 142 6.03 -13.02 8.10
N ILE A 143 6.82 -12.60 7.10
CA ILE A 143 7.67 -13.49 6.33
C ILE A 143 9.00 -13.69 7.05
N LEU A 144 9.65 -12.59 7.44
CA LEU A 144 11.01 -12.64 8.02
C LEU A 144 11.08 -13.43 9.33
N PHE A 145 10.04 -13.32 10.16
CA PHE A 145 9.96 -14.01 11.46
C PHE A 145 9.14 -15.30 11.43
N ALA A 146 8.75 -15.76 10.24
CA ALA A 146 8.15 -17.07 10.11
C ALA A 146 9.16 -18.18 10.39
N GLU A 147 8.71 -19.26 10.99
CA GLU A 147 9.57 -20.44 11.25
C GLU A 147 10.20 -20.97 9.95
N VAL A 148 9.43 -20.99 8.86
CA VAL A 148 9.92 -21.35 7.53
C VAL A 148 9.45 -20.28 6.52
N PRO A 149 10.22 -19.21 6.29
CA PRO A 149 9.83 -18.08 5.42
C PRO A 149 9.42 -18.49 3.99
N LYS A 150 10.12 -19.45 3.41
CA LYS A 150 9.79 -19.96 2.08
C LYS A 150 8.43 -20.64 2.05
N LEU A 151 8.10 -21.40 3.07
CA LEU A 151 6.82 -22.13 3.15
C LEU A 151 5.65 -21.14 3.23
N ILE A 152 5.73 -20.14 4.12
CA ILE A 152 4.65 -19.15 4.25
C ILE A 152 4.38 -18.40 2.95
N VAL A 153 5.43 -18.04 2.19
CA VAL A 153 5.27 -17.39 0.87
C VAL A 153 4.62 -18.34 -0.13
N THR A 154 4.99 -19.63 -0.12
CA THR A 154 4.37 -20.64 -0.98
C THR A 154 2.88 -20.80 -0.67
N MET A 155 2.53 -20.87 0.61
CA MET A 155 1.13 -20.96 1.05
C MET A 155 0.33 -19.69 0.72
N MET A 156 0.91 -18.50 0.90
CA MET A 156 0.30 -17.25 0.47
C MET A 156 -0.08 -17.27 -1.02
N ARG A 157 0.80 -17.79 -1.87
CA ARG A 157 0.53 -17.93 -3.29
C ARG A 157 -0.58 -18.93 -3.57
N ALA A 158 -0.54 -20.08 -2.95
CA ALA A 158 -1.56 -21.12 -3.11
C ALA A 158 -2.96 -20.63 -2.69
N VAL A 159 -3.04 -19.84 -1.61
CA VAL A 159 -4.30 -19.20 -1.18
C VAL A 159 -4.81 -18.19 -2.20
N VAL A 160 -3.95 -17.33 -2.73
CA VAL A 160 -4.34 -16.36 -3.77
C VAL A 160 -4.77 -17.06 -5.07
N GLN A 161 -4.12 -18.15 -5.43
CA GLN A 161 -4.46 -18.95 -6.61
C GLN A 161 -5.70 -19.84 -6.42
N GLY A 162 -6.25 -19.88 -5.21
CA GLY A 162 -7.43 -20.71 -4.88
C GLY A 162 -7.12 -22.20 -4.77
N GLU A 163 -5.85 -22.58 -4.68
CA GLU A 163 -5.39 -23.97 -4.53
C GLU A 163 -5.56 -24.48 -3.09
N LEU A 164 -5.49 -23.57 -2.11
CA LEU A 164 -5.71 -23.85 -0.71
C LEU A 164 -6.73 -22.87 -0.12
N SER A 165 -7.56 -23.36 0.81
CA SER A 165 -8.34 -22.47 1.65
C SER A 165 -7.45 -21.83 2.75
N THR A 166 -7.90 -20.73 3.33
CA THR A 166 -7.22 -20.08 4.46
C THR A 166 -7.26 -20.92 5.76
N MET A 167 -8.00 -22.04 5.74
CA MET A 167 -8.08 -23.00 6.85
C MET A 167 -7.09 -24.14 6.69
N ASP A 168 -6.75 -24.47 5.45
CA ASP A 168 -5.88 -25.62 5.12
C ASP A 168 -4.40 -25.17 4.99
N ALA A 169 -4.19 -23.86 4.81
CA ALA A 169 -2.87 -23.25 4.73
C ALA A 169 -2.35 -22.87 6.12
#